data_0c439ba2e23d39c66cbc2217268021f7
#
_entry.id   0c439ba2e23d39c66cbc2217268021f7
#
_cell.length_a   1.000
_cell.length_b   1.000
_cell.length_c   1.000
_cell.angle_alpha   90.00
_cell.angle_beta   90.00
_cell.angle_gamma   90.00
#
_symmetry.space_group_name_H-M   'P 1'
#
loop_
_entity.id
_entity.type
_entity.pdbx_description
1 polymer ?
#
loop_
_entity_poly.entity_id
_entity_poly.type
_entity_poly.pdbx_seq_one_letter_code
_entity_poly.pdbx_strand_id
1 'polypeptide(L)'
;MTDTAIDGAALLDEVEAFHRRFNVFPTEAAYVAVALWDAHAHLIDCFETTPRIAFLSPEPGSGKSRALEIVELLTPRPVATVSASANALYRLVESAEGLPTVLFDEVDTIFGPKAGADEALRGFLNAGYRRIGGALRCVGEGSNQNAQVFNSYCAVAMAGLGSLPDTVLTRSVIVRMRKRAPNEKVEPYRQRIHEKQGHALRDRLAQWADTVRDQVAGAWPEMPEGVTDRPADVWEPLLAVADAAGGQWP
;
A
#
# COMPACT_ATOMS: atom_id res chain seq x y z
N MET A 1 -17.87 -23.01 -20.28
CA MET A 1 -18.25 -22.06 -19.22
C MET A 1 -17.76 -20.71 -19.71
N THR A 2 -18.68 -19.80 -20.02
CA THR A 2 -18.33 -18.44 -20.44
C THR A 2 -17.67 -17.76 -19.24
N ASP A 3 -16.39 -17.53 -19.34
CA ASP A 3 -15.62 -16.74 -18.38
C ASP A 3 -16.18 -15.32 -18.49
N THR A 4 -17.07 -14.95 -17.58
CA THR A 4 -17.64 -13.60 -17.57
C THR A 4 -16.52 -12.70 -17.08
N ALA A 5 -16.00 -11.85 -17.97
CA ALA A 5 -14.96 -10.89 -17.63
C ALA A 5 -15.39 -10.09 -16.37
N ILE A 6 -14.46 -9.97 -15.41
CA ILE A 6 -14.73 -9.22 -14.18
C ILE A 6 -14.82 -7.73 -14.53
N ASP A 7 -15.94 -7.11 -14.19
CA ASP A 7 -16.11 -5.66 -14.30
C ASP A 7 -15.25 -4.97 -13.25
N GLY A 8 -14.21 -4.26 -13.70
CA GLY A 8 -13.24 -3.59 -12.82
C GLY A 8 -13.88 -2.47 -12.01
N ALA A 9 -14.75 -1.66 -12.62
CA ALA A 9 -15.42 -0.57 -11.93
C ALA A 9 -16.33 -1.10 -10.81
N ALA A 10 -17.18 -2.09 -11.12
CA ALA A 10 -18.04 -2.71 -10.11
C ALA A 10 -17.23 -3.38 -8.98
N LEU A 11 -16.08 -3.99 -9.30
CA LEU A 11 -15.22 -4.61 -8.30
C LEU A 11 -14.59 -3.55 -7.37
N LEU A 12 -14.10 -2.45 -7.91
CA LEU A 12 -13.54 -1.37 -7.10
C LEU A 12 -14.63 -0.68 -6.24
N ASP A 13 -15.86 -0.56 -6.74
CA ASP A 13 -17.00 -0.08 -5.93
C ASP A 13 -17.25 -1.01 -4.72
N GLU A 14 -17.13 -2.33 -4.89
CA GLU A 14 -17.23 -3.28 -3.77
C GLU A 14 -16.06 -3.16 -2.79
N VAL A 15 -14.83 -2.93 -3.27
CA VAL A 15 -13.64 -2.70 -2.44
C VAL A 15 -13.83 -1.43 -1.61
N GLU A 16 -14.22 -0.33 -2.24
CA GLU A 16 -14.53 0.93 -1.56
C GLU A 16 -15.63 0.74 -0.50
N ALA A 17 -16.73 0.09 -0.87
CA ALA A 17 -17.83 -0.21 0.04
C ALA A 17 -17.37 -1.06 1.23
N PHE A 18 -16.44 -1.99 1.03
CA PHE A 18 -15.88 -2.80 2.11
C PHE A 18 -15.08 -1.94 3.09
N HIS A 19 -14.27 -0.98 2.63
CA HIS A 19 -13.63 0.00 3.49
C HIS A 19 -14.64 0.84 4.28
N ARG A 20 -15.68 1.34 3.64
CA ARG A 20 -16.73 2.18 4.26
C ARG A 20 -17.48 1.46 5.39
N ARG A 21 -17.58 0.15 5.35
CA ARG A 21 -18.22 -0.62 6.42
C ARG A 21 -17.48 -0.52 7.75
N PHE A 22 -16.15 -0.40 7.73
CA PHE A 22 -15.31 -0.51 8.92
C PHE A 22 -14.51 0.75 9.24
N ASN A 23 -14.37 1.67 8.30
CA ASN A 23 -13.57 2.87 8.44
C ASN A 23 -14.38 4.13 8.16
N VAL A 24 -13.99 5.24 8.81
CA VAL A 24 -14.40 6.58 8.42
C VAL A 24 -13.15 7.32 7.98
N PHE A 25 -13.01 7.54 6.69
CA PHE A 25 -11.93 8.34 6.12
C PHE A 25 -12.32 9.82 6.07
N PRO A 26 -11.34 10.73 6.01
CA PRO A 26 -11.61 12.16 6.13
C PRO A 26 -12.37 12.76 4.94
N THR A 27 -12.26 12.17 3.76
CA THR A 27 -12.86 12.65 2.51
C THR A 27 -13.27 11.49 1.61
N GLU A 28 -14.17 11.75 0.66
CA GLU A 28 -14.55 10.78 -0.38
C GLU A 28 -13.32 10.36 -1.20
N ALA A 29 -12.48 11.31 -1.59
CA ALA A 29 -11.24 11.04 -2.32
C ALA A 29 -10.28 10.08 -1.58
N ALA A 30 -10.34 10.05 -0.24
CA ALA A 30 -9.51 9.10 0.53
C ALA A 30 -9.99 7.65 0.35
N TYR A 31 -11.30 7.41 0.22
CA TYR A 31 -11.82 6.07 -0.08
C TYR A 31 -11.41 5.61 -1.48
N VAL A 32 -11.54 6.49 -2.46
CA VAL A 32 -11.10 6.24 -3.84
C VAL A 32 -9.61 5.90 -3.88
N ALA A 33 -8.76 6.72 -3.26
CA ALA A 33 -7.31 6.52 -3.25
C ALA A 33 -6.90 5.21 -2.56
N VAL A 34 -7.59 4.82 -1.46
CA VAL A 34 -7.31 3.56 -0.76
C VAL A 34 -7.72 2.36 -1.62
N ALA A 35 -8.91 2.38 -2.24
CA ALA A 35 -9.36 1.29 -3.10
C ALA A 35 -8.46 1.11 -4.33
N LEU A 36 -8.04 2.20 -4.96
CA LEU A 36 -7.07 2.17 -6.06
C LEU A 36 -5.71 1.63 -5.60
N TRP A 37 -5.27 1.98 -4.39
CA TRP A 37 -4.02 1.49 -3.85
C TRP A 37 -4.07 -0.03 -3.57
N ASP A 38 -5.18 -0.55 -3.04
CA ASP A 38 -5.36 -1.98 -2.85
C ASP A 38 -5.27 -2.75 -4.17
N ALA A 39 -5.95 -2.25 -5.21
CA ALA A 39 -5.89 -2.84 -6.55
C ALA A 39 -4.50 -2.71 -7.19
N HIS A 40 -3.82 -1.54 -7.04
CA HIS A 40 -2.45 -1.34 -7.47
C HIS A 40 -1.49 -2.38 -6.87
N ALA A 41 -1.68 -2.78 -5.60
CA ALA A 41 -0.82 -3.79 -4.97
C ALA A 41 -0.82 -5.14 -5.72
N HIS A 42 -1.92 -5.49 -6.43
CA HIS A 42 -2.00 -6.67 -7.27
C HIS A 42 -1.32 -6.52 -8.65
N LEU A 43 -1.04 -5.28 -9.05
CA LEU A 43 -0.46 -4.88 -10.33
C LEU A 43 0.93 -4.26 -10.16
N ILE A 44 1.51 -4.34 -8.98
CA ILE A 44 2.76 -3.66 -8.63
C ILE A 44 3.91 -3.95 -9.59
N ASP A 45 3.94 -5.13 -10.17
CA ASP A 45 4.95 -5.55 -11.15
C ASP A 45 4.77 -4.91 -12.53
N CYS A 46 3.67 -4.20 -12.78
CA CYS A 46 3.47 -3.40 -13.99
C CYS A 46 4.17 -2.03 -13.95
N PHE A 47 4.58 -1.57 -12.76
CA PHE A 47 5.02 -0.18 -12.56
C PHE A 47 6.50 -0.05 -12.23
N GLU A 48 7.09 1.09 -12.61
CA GLU A 48 8.46 1.47 -12.26
C GLU A 48 8.55 2.10 -10.86
N THR A 49 7.43 2.65 -10.37
CA THR A 49 7.29 3.23 -9.04
C THR A 49 6.08 2.64 -8.32
N THR A 50 6.11 2.64 -6.98
CA THR A 50 5.00 2.17 -6.15
C THR A 50 4.73 3.17 -5.02
N PRO A 51 3.56 3.84 -5.02
CA PRO A 51 3.22 4.74 -3.92
C PRO A 51 3.10 3.97 -2.61
N ARG A 52 3.62 4.55 -1.53
CA ARG A 52 3.29 4.12 -0.18
C ARG A 52 1.88 4.62 0.17
N ILE A 53 1.20 3.94 1.08
CA ILE A 53 0.00 4.51 1.70
C ILE A 53 0.22 4.68 3.21
N ALA A 54 -0.21 5.80 3.78
CA ALA A 54 0.00 6.10 5.18
C ALA A 54 -1.27 6.64 5.85
N PHE A 55 -1.74 5.90 6.85
CA PHE A 55 -2.85 6.31 7.71
C PHE A 55 -2.28 7.00 8.95
N LEU A 56 -2.32 8.32 8.99
CA LEU A 56 -1.69 9.13 10.04
C LEU A 56 -2.73 9.93 10.82
N SER A 57 -2.54 10.08 12.13
CA SER A 57 -3.35 10.97 12.96
C SER A 57 -2.56 11.54 14.11
N PRO A 58 -2.94 12.73 14.63
CA PRO A 58 -2.30 13.33 15.81
C PRO A 58 -2.66 12.61 17.12
N GLU A 59 -3.72 11.77 17.12
CA GLU A 59 -4.25 11.18 18.33
C GLU A 59 -4.56 9.68 18.19
N PRO A 60 -4.52 8.91 19.30
CA PRO A 60 -4.92 7.51 19.30
C PRO A 60 -6.45 7.35 19.14
N GLY A 61 -6.88 6.14 18.74
CA GLY A 61 -8.30 5.81 18.60
C GLY A 61 -8.99 6.41 17.36
N SER A 62 -8.23 6.78 16.34
CA SER A 62 -8.73 7.34 15.08
C SER A 62 -9.01 6.30 13.97
N GLY A 63 -8.84 5.00 14.25
CA GLY A 63 -9.14 3.91 13.32
C GLY A 63 -8.01 3.52 12.36
N LYS A 64 -6.79 4.04 12.53
CA LYS A 64 -5.62 3.74 11.67
C LYS A 64 -5.32 2.25 11.55
N SER A 65 -5.18 1.55 12.69
CA SER A 65 -4.92 0.10 12.71
C SER A 65 -6.05 -0.68 12.04
N ARG A 66 -7.32 -0.23 12.18
CA ARG A 66 -8.44 -0.84 11.47
C ARG A 66 -8.33 -0.63 9.95
N ALA A 67 -7.93 0.55 9.50
CA ALA A 67 -7.69 0.80 8.08
C ALA A 67 -6.60 -0.14 7.55
N LEU A 68 -5.51 -0.29 8.29
CA LEU A 68 -4.41 -1.18 7.93
C LEU A 68 -4.84 -2.65 7.90
N GLU A 69 -5.65 -3.12 8.88
CA GLU A 69 -6.21 -4.47 8.89
C GLU A 69 -7.11 -4.76 7.68
N ILE A 70 -7.90 -3.78 7.22
CA ILE A 70 -8.72 -3.97 6.02
C ILE A 70 -7.85 -4.02 4.77
N VAL A 71 -6.82 -3.18 4.65
CA VAL A 71 -5.84 -3.25 3.56
C VAL A 71 -5.14 -4.62 3.55
N GLU A 72 -4.78 -5.18 4.71
CA GLU A 72 -4.19 -6.53 4.83
C GLU A 72 -5.06 -7.60 4.18
N LEU A 73 -6.38 -7.52 4.38
CA LEU A 73 -7.32 -8.50 3.80
C LEU A 73 -7.45 -8.41 2.28
N LEU A 74 -7.20 -7.24 1.70
CA LEU A 74 -7.47 -6.93 0.29
C LEU A 74 -6.23 -7.02 -0.60
N THR A 75 -5.04 -7.00 -0.01
CA THR A 75 -3.78 -6.97 -0.76
C THR A 75 -3.12 -8.35 -0.89
N PRO A 76 -2.27 -8.55 -1.92
CA PRO A 76 -1.58 -9.81 -2.13
C PRO A 76 -0.43 -10.00 -1.14
N ARG A 77 -0.21 -11.25 -0.71
CA ARG A 77 0.92 -11.63 0.14
C ARG A 77 1.22 -10.66 1.28
N PRO A 78 0.21 -10.33 2.11
CA PRO A 78 0.38 -9.35 3.17
C PRO A 78 1.33 -9.86 4.26
N VAL A 79 2.20 -8.99 4.74
CA VAL A 79 3.08 -9.24 5.89
C VAL A 79 2.94 -8.07 6.86
N ALA A 80 2.10 -8.28 7.88
CA ALA A 80 1.89 -7.30 8.93
C ALA A 80 3.00 -7.37 9.99
N THR A 81 3.49 -6.22 10.40
CA THR A 81 4.53 -6.11 11.44
C THR A 81 4.38 -4.81 12.23
N VAL A 82 4.69 -4.87 13.51
CA VAL A 82 4.87 -3.70 14.37
C VAL A 82 6.35 -3.30 14.42
N SER A 83 7.25 -4.28 14.27
CA SER A 83 8.68 -4.07 14.29
C SER A 83 9.38 -5.06 13.36
N ALA A 84 10.18 -4.55 12.44
CA ALA A 84 11.01 -5.36 11.57
C ALA A 84 12.37 -4.68 11.34
N SER A 85 13.44 -5.45 11.35
CA SER A 85 14.74 -4.92 10.91
C SER A 85 14.76 -4.78 9.38
N ALA A 86 15.45 -3.77 8.88
CA ALA A 86 15.62 -3.58 7.43
C ALA A 86 16.19 -4.83 6.74
N ASN A 87 17.13 -5.55 7.40
CA ASN A 87 17.70 -6.78 6.85
C ASN A 87 16.68 -7.91 6.71
N ALA A 88 15.73 -8.02 7.64
CA ALA A 88 14.66 -9.01 7.53
C ALA A 88 13.74 -8.68 6.35
N LEU A 89 13.44 -7.40 6.14
CA LEU A 89 12.60 -6.95 5.02
C LEU A 89 13.26 -7.17 3.66
N TYR A 90 14.56 -6.89 3.52
CA TYR A 90 15.31 -7.18 2.29
C TYR A 90 15.24 -8.67 1.95
N ARG A 91 15.48 -9.54 2.95
CA ARG A 91 15.37 -10.99 2.75
C ARG A 91 13.96 -11.44 2.42
N LEU A 92 12.96 -10.83 3.05
CA LEU A 92 11.55 -11.12 2.76
C LEU A 92 11.23 -10.81 1.29
N VAL A 93 11.62 -9.63 0.78
CA VAL A 93 11.37 -9.23 -0.61
C VAL A 93 12.11 -10.13 -1.60
N GLU A 94 13.35 -10.57 -1.28
CA GLU A 94 14.12 -11.47 -2.15
C GLU A 94 13.60 -12.91 -2.15
N SER A 95 13.13 -13.42 -1.01
CA SER A 95 12.73 -14.82 -0.85
C SER A 95 11.27 -15.09 -1.21
N ALA A 96 10.44 -14.05 -1.36
CA ALA A 96 9.03 -14.21 -1.61
C ALA A 96 8.76 -14.67 -3.05
N GLU A 97 7.87 -15.63 -3.20
CA GLU A 97 7.28 -15.95 -4.51
C GLU A 97 6.33 -14.81 -4.93
N GLY A 98 6.89 -13.82 -5.61
CA GLY A 98 6.24 -12.56 -5.97
C GLY A 98 6.37 -11.49 -4.88
N LEU A 99 6.07 -10.23 -5.26
CA LEU A 99 6.28 -9.07 -4.41
C LEU A 99 5.30 -9.03 -3.23
N PRO A 100 5.77 -8.91 -1.97
CA PRO A 100 4.91 -8.83 -0.80
C PRO A 100 4.29 -7.44 -0.64
N THR A 101 3.19 -7.39 0.11
CA THR A 101 2.66 -6.15 0.69
C THR A 101 3.06 -6.07 2.15
N VAL A 102 3.92 -5.14 2.50
CA VAL A 102 4.40 -4.95 3.88
C VAL A 102 3.51 -3.92 4.59
N LEU A 103 2.99 -4.29 5.76
CA LEU A 103 2.12 -3.43 6.54
C LEU A 103 2.80 -3.13 7.89
N PHE A 104 3.04 -1.83 8.14
CA PHE A 104 3.62 -1.36 9.39
C PHE A 104 2.55 -0.71 10.26
N ASP A 105 2.22 -1.30 11.39
CA ASP A 105 1.50 -0.59 12.44
C ASP A 105 2.48 0.11 13.38
N GLU A 106 2.04 1.20 14.01
CA GLU A 106 2.82 1.99 14.97
C GLU A 106 4.15 2.53 14.41
N VAL A 107 4.18 3.02 13.14
CA VAL A 107 5.40 3.57 12.53
C VAL A 107 6.01 4.74 13.32
N ASP A 108 5.26 5.37 14.21
CA ASP A 108 5.75 6.40 15.14
C ASP A 108 6.73 5.83 16.18
N THR A 109 6.72 4.53 16.45
CA THR A 109 7.76 3.87 17.28
C THR A 109 9.09 3.80 16.55
N ILE A 110 9.09 3.87 15.22
CA ILE A 110 10.26 3.80 14.36
C ILE A 110 10.77 5.21 14.01
N PHE A 111 9.86 6.14 13.68
CA PHE A 111 10.17 7.47 13.17
C PHE A 111 9.72 8.62 14.09
N GLY A 112 9.11 8.33 15.22
CA GLY A 112 8.63 9.33 16.17
C GLY A 112 9.77 10.04 16.90
N PRO A 113 9.48 11.16 17.59
CA PRO A 113 10.48 11.96 18.31
C PRO A 113 11.24 11.20 19.40
N LYS A 114 10.69 10.09 19.88
CA LYS A 114 11.28 9.22 20.91
C LYS A 114 11.99 7.99 20.33
N ALA A 115 11.84 7.74 19.04
CA ALA A 115 12.52 6.65 18.35
C ALA A 115 13.94 7.08 18.00
N GLY A 116 14.93 6.21 18.19
CA GLY A 116 16.21 6.37 17.51
C GLY A 116 15.91 6.27 16.01
N ALA A 117 16.34 7.25 15.20
CA ALA A 117 16.09 7.22 13.77
C ALA A 117 16.66 5.92 13.16
N ASP A 118 15.78 5.00 12.77
CA ASP A 118 16.19 3.79 12.03
C ASP A 118 16.47 4.17 10.57
N GLU A 119 17.71 4.65 10.34
CA GLU A 119 18.20 5.02 9.03
C GLU A 119 18.16 3.85 8.03
N ALA A 120 18.33 2.61 8.50
CA ALA A 120 18.30 1.44 7.64
C ALA A 120 16.89 1.14 7.14
N LEU A 121 15.87 1.28 8.01
CA LEU A 121 14.48 1.10 7.63
C LEU A 121 13.99 2.26 6.75
N ARG A 122 14.40 3.51 7.06
CA ARG A 122 14.15 4.66 6.17
C ARG A 122 14.79 4.44 4.79
N GLY A 123 15.99 3.90 4.75
CA GLY A 123 16.67 3.51 3.52
C GLY A 123 15.89 2.46 2.73
N PHE A 124 15.34 1.43 3.39
CA PHE A 124 14.48 0.42 2.77
C PHE A 124 13.22 1.04 2.15
N LEU A 125 12.50 1.87 2.91
CA LEU A 125 11.27 2.54 2.42
C LEU A 125 11.55 3.47 1.24
N ASN A 126 12.68 4.20 1.26
CA ASN A 126 13.06 5.12 0.19
C ASN A 126 13.57 4.41 -1.06
N ALA A 127 14.35 3.33 -0.91
CA ALA A 127 14.87 2.55 -2.04
C ALA A 127 13.76 1.73 -2.71
N GLY A 128 12.89 1.11 -1.92
CA GLY A 128 11.82 0.23 -2.41
C GLY A 128 10.65 0.92 -3.10
N TYR A 129 10.68 2.24 -3.19
CA TYR A 129 9.74 3.02 -3.98
C TYR A 129 9.93 2.84 -5.49
N ARG A 130 11.15 2.53 -5.95
CA ARG A 130 11.48 2.32 -7.36
C ARG A 130 11.85 0.86 -7.63
N ARG A 131 11.37 0.36 -8.78
CA ARG A 131 11.69 -0.99 -9.25
C ARG A 131 13.18 -1.15 -9.56
N ILE A 132 13.76 -0.15 -10.23
CA ILE A 132 15.19 -0.10 -10.52
C ILE A 132 15.88 0.58 -9.34
N GLY A 133 16.53 -0.23 -8.54
CA GLY A 133 17.23 0.21 -7.34
C GLY A 133 17.36 -0.96 -6.39
N GLY A 134 18.18 -0.77 -5.40
CA GLY A 134 18.38 -1.76 -4.34
C GLY A 134 19.31 -1.19 -3.30
N ALA A 135 19.35 -1.81 -2.14
CA ALA A 135 20.31 -1.46 -1.11
C ALA A 135 21.56 -2.32 -1.28
N LEU A 136 22.71 -1.67 -1.43
CA LEU A 136 24.00 -2.35 -1.36
C LEU A 136 24.31 -2.68 0.09
N ARG A 137 24.49 -3.96 0.41
CA ARG A 137 24.82 -4.46 1.75
C ARG A 137 25.98 -5.43 1.69
N CYS A 138 26.79 -5.44 2.73
CA CYS A 138 27.80 -6.45 2.93
C CYS A 138 27.18 -7.71 3.53
N VAL A 139 27.43 -8.86 2.91
CA VAL A 139 26.97 -10.18 3.35
C VAL A 139 28.20 -11.05 3.60
N GLY A 140 28.20 -11.79 4.71
CA GLY A 140 29.30 -12.69 5.10
C GLY A 140 29.84 -12.38 6.47
N GLU A 141 30.75 -13.21 6.94
CA GLU A 141 31.39 -13.10 8.24
C GLU A 141 32.92 -12.82 8.12
N GLY A 142 33.43 -12.00 9.00
CA GLY A 142 34.85 -11.68 9.10
C GLY A 142 35.44 -11.09 7.81
N SER A 143 36.51 -11.72 7.29
CA SER A 143 37.19 -11.28 6.06
C SER A 143 36.47 -11.70 4.75
N ASN A 144 35.45 -12.54 4.83
CA ASN A 144 34.68 -13.02 3.67
C ASN A 144 33.40 -12.23 3.44
N GLN A 145 33.50 -10.90 3.46
CA GLN A 145 32.35 -10.02 3.16
C GLN A 145 32.29 -9.71 1.67
N ASN A 146 31.13 -9.97 1.08
CA ASN A 146 30.82 -9.59 -0.31
C ASN A 146 29.73 -8.54 -0.34
N ALA A 147 29.86 -7.54 -1.23
CA ALA A 147 28.80 -6.59 -1.49
C ALA A 147 27.71 -7.24 -2.34
N GLN A 148 26.48 -7.20 -1.88
CA GLN A 148 25.30 -7.71 -2.57
C GLN A 148 24.24 -6.62 -2.66
N VAL A 149 23.57 -6.51 -3.82
CA VAL A 149 22.44 -5.63 -4.01
C VAL A 149 21.18 -6.40 -3.64
N PHE A 150 20.42 -5.89 -2.68
CA PHE A 150 19.14 -6.45 -2.27
C PHE A 150 17.99 -5.67 -2.86
N ASN A 151 17.02 -6.36 -3.43
CA ASN A 151 15.77 -5.74 -3.86
C ASN A 151 14.96 -5.29 -2.64
N SER A 152 14.33 -4.13 -2.77
CA SER A 152 13.44 -3.56 -1.75
C SER A 152 12.08 -3.14 -2.33
N TYR A 153 11.86 -3.36 -3.62
CA TYR A 153 10.63 -2.97 -4.31
C TYR A 153 9.46 -3.85 -3.83
N CYS A 154 8.52 -3.23 -3.13
CA CYS A 154 7.31 -3.87 -2.63
C CYS A 154 6.25 -2.83 -2.29
N ALA A 155 4.97 -3.22 -2.25
CA ALA A 155 3.92 -2.37 -1.72
C ALA A 155 4.10 -2.18 -0.21
N VAL A 156 3.88 -0.96 0.29
CA VAL A 156 3.99 -0.67 1.73
C VAL A 156 2.82 0.18 2.19
N ALA A 157 2.11 -0.31 3.20
CA ALA A 157 1.09 0.42 3.94
C ALA A 157 1.57 0.70 5.36
N MET A 158 1.28 1.87 5.89
CA MET A 158 1.77 2.34 7.19
C MET A 158 0.63 2.93 8.02
N ALA A 159 0.65 2.71 9.33
CA ALA A 159 -0.25 3.35 10.28
C ALA A 159 0.55 3.88 11.48
N GLY A 160 0.26 5.10 11.94
CA GLY A 160 0.96 5.66 13.08
C GLY A 160 0.49 7.02 13.54
N LEU A 161 1.06 7.47 14.65
CA LEU A 161 0.80 8.79 15.21
C LEU A 161 1.77 9.84 14.63
N GLY A 162 1.29 11.09 14.53
CA GLY A 162 2.12 12.23 14.13
C GLY A 162 2.43 12.26 12.64
N SER A 163 3.70 12.36 12.29
CA SER A 163 4.19 12.51 10.92
C SER A 163 5.35 11.56 10.64
N LEU A 164 5.53 11.24 9.37
CA LEU A 164 6.66 10.48 8.86
C LEU A 164 7.76 11.43 8.37
N PRO A 165 8.99 10.93 8.16
CA PRO A 165 10.05 11.72 7.51
C PRO A 165 9.60 12.22 6.13
N ASP A 166 9.98 13.44 5.75
CA ASP A 166 9.58 14.09 4.48
C ASP A 166 9.89 13.22 3.27
N THR A 167 11.00 12.49 3.30
CA THR A 167 11.38 11.58 2.21
C THR A 167 10.41 10.43 2.01
N VAL A 168 9.72 9.99 3.07
CA VAL A 168 8.67 8.96 3.01
C VAL A 168 7.33 9.61 2.65
N LEU A 169 7.00 10.76 3.25
CA LEU A 169 5.77 11.50 2.98
C LEU A 169 5.60 11.84 1.50
N THR A 170 6.67 12.34 0.86
CA THR A 170 6.65 12.73 -0.57
C THR A 170 6.50 11.55 -1.54
N ARG A 171 6.52 10.32 -1.03
CA ARG A 171 6.33 9.06 -1.78
C ARG A 171 5.06 8.33 -1.39
N SER A 172 4.18 8.99 -0.64
CA SER A 172 3.03 8.35 -0.03
C SER A 172 1.73 9.05 -0.37
N VAL A 173 0.69 8.26 -0.58
CA VAL A 173 -0.69 8.71 -0.43
C VAL A 173 -1.00 8.80 1.06
N ILE A 174 -1.40 9.98 1.54
CA ILE A 174 -1.55 10.25 2.96
C ILE A 174 -3.03 10.40 3.31
N VAL A 175 -3.54 9.49 4.14
CA VAL A 175 -4.87 9.56 4.72
C VAL A 175 -4.78 10.13 6.14
N ARG A 176 -5.21 11.39 6.31
CA ARG A 176 -5.17 12.10 7.60
C ARG A 176 -6.37 11.70 8.45
N MET A 177 -6.21 10.62 9.24
CA MET A 177 -7.27 10.08 10.08
C MET A 177 -7.58 10.98 11.27
N ARG A 178 -8.85 10.96 11.70
CA ARG A 178 -9.35 11.62 12.92
C ARG A 178 -10.26 10.68 13.70
N LYS A 179 -10.51 11.00 14.96
CA LYS A 179 -11.57 10.30 15.67
C LYS A 179 -12.91 10.53 15.01
N ARG A 180 -13.71 9.47 14.98
CA ARG A 180 -15.09 9.50 14.47
C ARG A 180 -15.94 10.44 15.29
N ALA A 181 -16.80 11.21 14.62
CA ALA A 181 -17.85 11.95 15.30
C ALA A 181 -18.93 10.98 15.86
N PRO A 182 -19.68 11.37 16.88
CA PRO A 182 -20.70 10.49 17.49
C PRO A 182 -21.79 9.98 16.54
N ASN A 183 -22.06 10.72 15.47
CA ASN A 183 -23.01 10.36 14.40
C ASN A 183 -22.42 9.47 13.31
N GLU A 184 -21.10 9.33 13.23
CA GLU A 184 -20.41 8.46 12.26
C GLU A 184 -20.38 7.02 12.78
N LYS A 185 -21.12 6.15 12.12
CA LYS A 185 -21.25 4.76 12.50
C LYS A 185 -20.52 3.87 11.51
N VAL A 186 -19.86 2.85 12.01
CA VAL A 186 -19.28 1.76 11.22
C VAL A 186 -19.75 0.43 11.77
N GLU A 187 -19.70 -0.59 10.94
CA GLU A 187 -19.97 -1.96 11.35
C GLU A 187 -18.87 -2.45 12.31
N PRO A 188 -19.21 -3.14 13.41
CA PRO A 188 -18.21 -3.76 14.27
C PRO A 188 -17.50 -4.89 13.51
N TYR A 189 -16.21 -4.72 13.26
CA TYR A 189 -15.41 -5.75 12.59
C TYR A 189 -15.34 -7.02 13.45
N ARG A 190 -15.61 -8.16 12.81
CA ARG A 190 -15.53 -9.50 13.40
C ARG A 190 -14.66 -10.36 12.48
N GLN A 191 -13.44 -10.66 12.86
CA GLN A 191 -12.47 -11.40 12.05
C GLN A 191 -13.06 -12.68 11.46
N ARG A 192 -13.70 -13.54 12.28
CA ARG A 192 -14.30 -14.80 11.84
C ARG A 192 -15.33 -14.69 10.72
N ILE A 193 -15.93 -13.50 10.54
CA ILE A 193 -16.98 -13.24 9.55
C ILE A 193 -16.37 -12.50 8.37
N HIS A 194 -15.68 -11.38 8.61
CA HIS A 194 -15.30 -10.42 7.60
C HIS A 194 -13.98 -10.75 6.90
N GLU A 195 -13.09 -11.54 7.54
CA GLU A 195 -11.86 -12.02 6.92
C GLU A 195 -12.16 -12.81 5.64
N LYS A 196 -13.13 -13.73 5.67
CA LYS A 196 -13.53 -14.49 4.48
C LYS A 196 -14.08 -13.60 3.36
N GLN A 197 -14.81 -12.53 3.72
CA GLN A 197 -15.34 -11.56 2.76
C GLN A 197 -14.24 -10.75 2.12
N GLY A 198 -13.28 -10.24 2.93
CA GLY A 198 -12.11 -9.52 2.43
C GLY A 198 -11.24 -10.40 1.52
N HIS A 199 -10.97 -11.64 1.92
CA HIS A 199 -10.21 -12.59 1.09
C HIS A 199 -10.91 -12.91 -0.24
N ALA A 200 -12.25 -13.01 -0.25
CA ALA A 200 -12.99 -13.20 -1.50
C ALA A 200 -12.85 -12.00 -2.45
N LEU A 201 -12.86 -10.77 -1.91
CA LEU A 201 -12.59 -9.56 -2.70
C LEU A 201 -11.14 -9.53 -3.20
N ARG A 202 -10.16 -9.84 -2.35
CA ARG A 202 -8.74 -9.97 -2.73
C ARG A 202 -8.55 -10.95 -3.89
N ASP A 203 -9.17 -12.12 -3.81
CA ASP A 203 -9.02 -13.15 -4.83
C ASP A 203 -9.65 -12.70 -6.17
N ARG A 204 -10.74 -11.93 -6.12
CA ARG A 204 -11.34 -11.29 -7.31
C ARG A 204 -10.47 -10.16 -7.85
N LEU A 205 -9.83 -9.36 -6.98
CA LEU A 205 -8.85 -8.34 -7.39
C LEU A 205 -7.66 -9.00 -8.11
N ALA A 206 -7.15 -10.12 -7.61
CA ALA A 206 -6.08 -10.86 -8.26
C ALA A 206 -6.49 -11.36 -9.66
N GLN A 207 -7.69 -11.95 -9.78
CA GLN A 207 -8.22 -12.41 -11.06
C GLN A 207 -8.42 -11.25 -12.05
N TRP A 208 -8.98 -10.13 -11.60
CA TRP A 208 -9.14 -8.95 -12.42
C TRP A 208 -7.79 -8.38 -12.86
N ALA A 209 -6.84 -8.25 -11.94
CA ALA A 209 -5.49 -7.76 -12.23
C ALA A 209 -4.82 -8.59 -13.32
N ASP A 210 -4.98 -9.91 -13.31
CA ASP A 210 -4.44 -10.78 -14.35
C ASP A 210 -5.03 -10.48 -15.74
N THR A 211 -6.30 -10.05 -15.82
CA THR A 211 -6.96 -9.71 -17.09
C THR A 211 -6.53 -8.36 -17.68
N VAL A 212 -6.10 -7.41 -16.82
CA VAL A 212 -5.75 -6.05 -17.24
C VAL A 212 -4.24 -5.76 -17.19
N ARG A 213 -3.43 -6.74 -16.81
CA ARG A 213 -1.98 -6.59 -16.58
C ARG A 213 -1.24 -5.99 -17.77
N ASP A 214 -1.46 -6.52 -18.96
CA ASP A 214 -0.80 -6.03 -20.19
C ASP A 214 -1.25 -4.59 -20.54
N GLN A 215 -2.53 -4.28 -20.34
CA GLN A 215 -3.07 -2.94 -20.52
C GLN A 215 -2.41 -1.96 -19.56
N VAL A 216 -2.34 -2.30 -18.27
CA VAL A 216 -1.76 -1.46 -17.22
C VAL A 216 -0.25 -1.28 -17.42
N ALA A 217 0.48 -2.34 -17.79
CA ALA A 217 1.91 -2.26 -18.04
C ALA A 217 2.27 -1.34 -19.24
N GLY A 218 1.36 -1.17 -20.18
CA GLY A 218 1.51 -0.26 -21.32
C GLY A 218 0.82 1.10 -21.14
N ALA A 219 0.19 1.35 -19.98
CA ALA A 219 -0.58 2.56 -19.74
C ALA A 219 0.31 3.79 -19.54
N TRP A 220 -0.18 4.93 -20.02
CA TRP A 220 0.39 6.24 -19.79
C TRP A 220 -0.75 7.20 -19.46
N PRO A 221 -1.23 7.21 -18.21
CA PRO A 221 -2.39 8.00 -17.83
C PRO A 221 -2.13 9.51 -17.95
N GLU A 222 -3.15 10.26 -18.28
CA GLU A 222 -3.06 11.73 -18.30
C GLU A 222 -2.98 12.27 -16.88
N MET A 223 -1.91 13.03 -16.58
CA MET A 223 -1.75 13.65 -15.28
C MET A 223 -2.65 14.89 -15.15
N PRO A 224 -3.30 15.09 -14.00
CA PRO A 224 -4.01 16.33 -13.72
C PRO A 224 -3.08 17.54 -13.81
N GLU A 225 -3.64 18.69 -14.22
CA GLU A 225 -2.87 19.95 -14.35
C GLU A 225 -2.15 20.30 -13.04
N GLY A 226 -0.86 20.60 -13.13
CA GLY A 226 -0.02 20.95 -11.98
C GLY A 226 0.53 19.75 -11.18
N VAL A 227 0.19 18.52 -11.53
CA VAL A 227 0.79 17.32 -10.94
C VAL A 227 2.00 16.89 -11.77
N THR A 228 3.19 17.20 -11.27
CA THR A 228 4.48 16.96 -11.97
C THR A 228 5.48 16.30 -11.02
N ASP A 229 6.58 15.81 -11.57
CA ASP A 229 7.71 15.25 -10.82
C ASP A 229 7.27 14.13 -9.84
N ARG A 230 7.69 14.21 -8.60
CA ARG A 230 7.42 13.19 -7.58
C ARG A 230 5.92 12.95 -7.26
N PRO A 231 5.06 13.98 -7.18
CA PRO A 231 3.61 13.77 -7.14
C PRO A 231 3.10 12.95 -8.33
N ALA A 232 3.59 13.18 -9.54
CA ALA A 232 3.21 12.38 -10.69
C ALA A 232 3.66 10.92 -10.52
N ASP A 233 4.90 10.66 -10.10
CA ASP A 233 5.39 9.31 -9.80
C ASP A 233 4.50 8.55 -8.78
N VAL A 234 3.86 9.27 -7.83
CA VAL A 234 2.97 8.69 -6.81
C VAL A 234 1.60 8.34 -7.39
N TRP A 235 1.07 9.22 -8.25
CA TRP A 235 -0.31 9.07 -8.74
C TRP A 235 -0.41 8.27 -10.03
N GLU A 236 0.62 8.22 -10.87
CA GLU A 236 0.61 7.49 -12.14
C GLU A 236 0.14 6.03 -12.00
N PRO A 237 0.66 5.22 -11.05
CA PRO A 237 0.18 3.85 -10.90
C PRO A 237 -1.29 3.75 -10.52
N LEU A 238 -1.80 4.70 -9.72
CA LEU A 238 -3.19 4.70 -9.29
C LEU A 238 -4.13 5.14 -10.40
N LEU A 239 -3.73 6.12 -11.21
CA LEU A 239 -4.47 6.56 -12.38
C LEU A 239 -4.52 5.46 -13.46
N ALA A 240 -3.41 4.75 -13.69
CA ALA A 240 -3.40 3.61 -14.62
C ALA A 240 -4.37 2.50 -14.19
N VAL A 241 -4.49 2.24 -12.87
CA VAL A 241 -5.48 1.31 -12.31
C VAL A 241 -6.90 1.83 -12.51
N ALA A 242 -7.14 3.13 -12.28
CA ALA A 242 -8.44 3.76 -12.48
C ALA A 242 -8.90 3.66 -13.95
N ASP A 243 -8.00 3.99 -14.89
CA ASP A 243 -8.25 3.89 -16.33
C ASP A 243 -8.58 2.44 -16.74
N ALA A 244 -7.85 1.46 -16.20
CA ALA A 244 -8.09 0.05 -16.48
C ALA A 244 -9.42 -0.45 -15.90
N ALA A 245 -9.85 0.07 -14.76
CA ALA A 245 -11.14 -0.26 -14.15
C ALA A 245 -12.31 0.36 -14.93
N GLY A 246 -12.13 1.57 -15.48
CA GLY A 246 -13.14 2.28 -16.25
C GLY A 246 -14.31 2.79 -15.39
N GLY A 247 -15.45 3.00 -16.04
CA GLY A 247 -16.64 3.50 -15.35
C GLY A 247 -16.46 4.93 -14.82
N GLN A 248 -16.63 5.12 -13.52
CA GLN A 248 -16.48 6.41 -12.83
C GLN A 248 -15.09 6.62 -12.19
N TRP A 249 -14.18 5.66 -12.33
CA TRP A 249 -12.89 5.65 -11.62
C TRP A 249 -11.80 6.54 -12.25
N PRO A 250 -11.76 6.70 -13.59
CA PRO A 250 -10.87 7.67 -14.24
C PRO A 250 -11.14 9.13 -13.86
#